data_d3a6ca73cbf70fea9d029bffd1c3b136
#
_entry.id   d3a6ca73cbf70fea9d029bffd1c3b136
#
_cell.length_a   1.000
_cell.length_b   1.000
_cell.length_c   1.000
_cell.angle_alpha   90.00
_cell.angle_beta   90.00
_cell.angle_gamma   90.00
#
_symmetry.space_group_name_H-M   'P 1'
#
loop_
_entity.id
_entity.type
_entity.pdbx_description
1 polymer ?
#
loop_
_entity_poly.entity_id
_entity_poly.type
_entity_poly.pdbx_seq_one_letter_code
_entity_poly.pdbx_strand_id
1 'polypeptide(L)'
;MSEQSADLRETVRRRYAAAAVKVAGGGAACCGPESGCGPEPVETEEGFGSALYASGERDVLPAEAVAASLGCGNPTAVADLREGERVLDLGSGGGIDVLLSARRVGPTGKVYGLDMTEEMLALALANRERAGATNVEFLKGTIEAVPLPANTIDVVISNCVINLSTDKAAVFAEAFRVLAPGGRIGVTDVVADDDLSPGQRAERGDHVGCIAGALTFAEYREGLSAAGFTDIEIMPTHSVADRMHSAVVRAVKPADGGRASL
;
A
#
# COMPACT_ATOMS: atom_id res chain seq x y z
N MET A 1 22.13 -7.92 -2.99
CA MET A 1 21.58 -6.59 -2.61
C MET A 1 22.74 -5.61 -2.62
N SER A 2 22.69 -4.53 -3.39
CA SER A 2 23.77 -3.53 -3.41
C SER A 2 23.73 -2.68 -2.13
N GLU A 3 24.86 -2.07 -1.77
CA GLU A 3 24.97 -1.15 -0.61
C GLU A 3 23.97 0.03 -0.76
N GLN A 4 23.82 0.56 -1.96
CA GLN A 4 22.85 1.61 -2.29
C GLN A 4 21.38 1.17 -2.06
N SER A 5 21.04 -0.08 -2.37
CA SER A 5 19.67 -0.59 -2.14
C SER A 5 19.36 -0.73 -0.65
N ALA A 6 20.35 -1.08 0.18
CA ALA A 6 20.20 -1.17 1.63
C ALA A 6 20.04 0.23 2.26
N ASP A 7 20.81 1.21 1.79
CA ASP A 7 20.75 2.60 2.27
C ASP A 7 19.40 3.26 1.93
N LEU A 8 18.88 3.03 0.72
CA LEU A 8 17.58 3.55 0.31
C LEU A 8 16.44 2.97 1.15
N ARG A 9 16.44 1.64 1.38
CA ARG A 9 15.45 0.98 2.23
C ARG A 9 15.47 1.54 3.65
N GLU A 10 16.65 1.77 4.21
CA GLU A 10 16.79 2.35 5.54
C GLU A 10 16.31 3.81 5.59
N THR A 11 16.52 4.59 4.53
CA THR A 11 16.00 5.95 4.41
C THR A 11 14.48 5.96 4.40
N VAL A 12 13.84 5.07 3.63
CA VAL A 12 12.39 4.88 3.62
C VAL A 12 11.90 4.50 5.02
N ARG A 13 12.51 3.49 5.65
CA ARG A 13 12.12 3.02 6.99
C ARG A 13 12.15 4.16 8.01
N ARG A 14 13.23 4.97 8.04
CA ARG A 14 13.37 6.10 8.99
C ARG A 14 12.29 7.15 8.80
N ARG A 15 11.94 7.51 7.57
CA ARG A 15 10.89 8.50 7.29
C ARG A 15 9.53 8.02 7.78
N TYR A 16 9.17 6.77 7.50
CA TYR A 16 7.90 6.20 7.93
C TYR A 16 7.85 5.99 9.46
N ALA A 17 8.97 5.61 10.10
CA ALA A 17 9.09 5.55 11.55
C ALA A 17 8.84 6.93 12.20
N ALA A 18 9.45 8.00 11.66
CA ALA A 18 9.23 9.35 12.16
C ALA A 18 7.77 9.81 11.99
N ALA A 19 7.12 9.46 10.87
CA ALA A 19 5.71 9.75 10.65
C ALA A 19 4.82 9.05 11.69
N ALA A 20 5.06 7.77 11.96
CA ALA A 20 4.31 7.01 12.98
C ALA A 20 4.45 7.61 14.38
N VAL A 21 5.67 7.98 14.76
CA VAL A 21 5.94 8.61 16.08
C VAL A 21 5.25 9.99 16.21
N LYS A 22 5.26 10.80 15.14
CA LYS A 22 4.56 12.09 15.10
C LYS A 22 3.06 11.91 15.36
N VAL A 23 2.41 10.97 14.66
CA VAL A 23 0.98 10.69 14.81
C VAL A 23 0.67 10.13 16.21
N ALA A 24 1.47 9.19 16.71
CA ALA A 24 1.28 8.59 18.04
C ALA A 24 1.50 9.59 19.19
N GLY A 25 2.39 10.58 19.01
CA GLY A 25 2.72 11.59 20.04
C GLY A 25 1.76 12.78 20.12
N GLY A 26 0.96 13.02 19.09
CA GLY A 26 0.07 14.18 18.97
C GLY A 26 -1.11 14.23 19.96
N GLY A 27 -1.37 13.15 20.70
CA GLY A 27 -2.48 13.08 21.65
C GLY A 27 -2.19 13.54 23.10
N ALA A 28 -0.96 13.93 23.43
CA ALA A 28 -0.55 14.16 24.84
C ALA A 28 -0.46 15.62 25.28
N ALA A 29 -0.68 16.62 24.43
CA ALA A 29 -0.34 18.02 24.75
C ALA A 29 -1.46 19.07 24.56
N CYS A 30 -2.74 18.74 24.47
CA CYS A 30 -3.81 19.72 24.29
C CYS A 30 -4.90 19.61 25.34
N CYS A 31 -4.69 20.18 26.53
CA CYS A 31 -5.75 20.46 27.50
C CYS A 31 -6.12 21.95 27.42
N GLY A 32 -6.82 22.37 26.36
CA GLY A 32 -7.42 23.71 26.27
C GLY A 32 -8.80 23.61 25.61
N PRO A 33 -9.80 24.42 26.06
CA PRO A 33 -11.19 24.27 25.64
C PRO A 33 -11.50 24.69 24.18
N GLU A 34 -10.53 25.09 23.36
CA GLU A 34 -10.76 25.60 22.02
C GLU A 34 -9.93 24.91 20.90
N SER A 35 -9.16 23.88 21.25
CA SER A 35 -8.35 23.15 20.25
C SER A 35 -8.93 21.76 20.03
N GLY A 36 -9.32 21.44 18.81
CA GLY A 36 -9.76 20.10 18.44
C GLY A 36 -8.67 19.07 18.79
N CYS A 37 -8.89 18.27 19.83
CA CYS A 37 -7.99 17.22 20.26
C CYS A 37 -8.06 16.05 19.27
N GLY A 38 -7.18 16.04 18.28
CA GLY A 38 -6.97 14.92 17.35
C GLY A 38 -5.50 14.83 16.95
N PRO A 39 -5.05 13.67 16.48
CA PRO A 39 -3.71 13.54 15.93
C PRO A 39 -3.56 14.45 14.71
N GLU A 40 -2.45 15.20 14.64
CA GLU A 40 -2.16 15.99 13.46
C GLU A 40 -1.85 15.04 12.28
N PRO A 41 -2.49 15.24 11.11
CA PRO A 41 -2.16 14.46 9.92
C PRO A 41 -0.70 14.72 9.51
N VAL A 42 -0.08 13.69 8.94
CA VAL A 42 1.22 13.88 8.29
C VAL A 42 1.00 14.79 7.09
N GLU A 43 1.82 15.83 6.95
CA GLU A 43 1.78 16.70 5.78
C GLU A 43 2.08 15.88 4.54
N THR A 44 1.19 15.96 3.55
CA THR A 44 1.30 15.29 2.25
C THR A 44 1.19 16.34 1.14
N GLU A 45 1.81 16.06 0.00
CA GLU A 45 1.60 16.85 -1.20
C GLU A 45 0.16 16.68 -1.73
N GLU A 46 -0.29 17.62 -2.56
CA GLU A 46 -1.60 17.53 -3.19
C GLU A 46 -1.71 16.23 -4.01
N GLY A 47 -2.80 15.47 -3.82
CA GLY A 47 -2.99 14.16 -4.45
C GLY A 47 -2.55 12.95 -3.62
N PHE A 48 -2.12 13.15 -2.37
CA PHE A 48 -1.74 12.08 -1.44
C PHE A 48 -2.50 12.17 -0.11
N GLY A 49 -2.50 11.05 0.63
CA GLY A 49 -2.96 10.98 2.01
C GLY A 49 -4.45 10.73 2.18
N SER A 50 -4.94 11.03 3.38
CA SER A 50 -6.29 10.67 3.83
C SER A 50 -7.43 11.38 3.07
N ALA A 51 -7.15 12.46 2.37
CA ALA A 51 -8.15 13.18 1.56
C ALA A 51 -8.70 12.33 0.40
N LEU A 52 -8.00 11.27 0.00
CA LEU A 52 -8.39 10.36 -1.08
C LEU A 52 -9.44 9.31 -0.67
N TYR A 53 -9.77 9.24 0.62
CA TYR A 53 -10.84 8.38 1.15
C TYR A 53 -12.12 9.18 1.34
N ALA A 54 -13.27 8.57 1.07
CA ALA A 54 -14.55 9.19 1.32
C ALA A 54 -14.74 9.53 2.81
N SER A 55 -15.49 10.59 3.13
CA SER A 55 -15.73 11.00 4.51
C SER A 55 -16.31 9.85 5.35
N GLY A 56 -17.30 9.12 4.82
CA GLY A 56 -17.88 7.97 5.51
C GLY A 56 -16.93 6.80 5.75
N GLU A 57 -15.85 6.67 4.98
CA GLU A 57 -14.78 5.68 5.24
C GLU A 57 -13.86 6.16 6.37
N ARG A 58 -13.53 7.45 6.40
CA ARG A 58 -12.71 8.05 7.45
C ARG A 58 -13.41 8.10 8.80
N ASP A 59 -14.72 8.44 8.82
CA ASP A 59 -15.52 8.62 10.04
C ASP A 59 -15.68 7.32 10.86
N VAL A 60 -15.47 6.16 10.23
CA VAL A 60 -15.59 4.84 10.90
C VAL A 60 -14.25 4.27 11.35
N LEU A 61 -13.15 5.01 11.21
CA LEU A 61 -11.80 4.59 11.55
C LEU A 61 -11.22 5.39 12.71
N PRO A 62 -10.25 4.84 13.46
CA PRO A 62 -9.46 5.61 14.39
C PRO A 62 -8.78 6.80 13.70
N ALA A 63 -8.81 7.97 14.34
CA ALA A 63 -8.26 9.20 13.77
C ALA A 63 -6.76 9.08 13.45
N GLU A 64 -6.02 8.30 14.25
CA GLU A 64 -4.59 8.06 14.03
C GLU A 64 -4.32 7.18 12.81
N ALA A 65 -5.22 6.24 12.45
CA ALA A 65 -5.09 5.49 11.21
C ALA A 65 -5.26 6.41 10.00
N VAL A 66 -6.23 7.32 10.07
CA VAL A 66 -6.48 8.32 9.02
C VAL A 66 -5.32 9.32 8.91
N ALA A 67 -4.81 9.82 10.04
CA ALA A 67 -3.71 10.78 10.09
C ALA A 67 -2.37 10.22 9.58
N ALA A 68 -2.16 8.90 9.68
CA ALA A 68 -0.95 8.21 9.20
C ALA A 68 -1.02 7.81 7.72
N SER A 69 -2.09 8.15 7.00
CA SER A 69 -2.23 7.80 5.57
C SER A 69 -1.32 8.65 4.70
N LEU A 70 -0.47 7.99 3.90
CA LEU A 70 0.51 8.59 3.00
C LEU A 70 0.35 8.09 1.54
N GLY A 71 -0.68 7.30 1.26
CA GLY A 71 -0.92 6.71 -0.04
C GLY A 71 -1.42 7.69 -1.10
N CYS A 72 -1.33 7.30 -2.36
CA CYS A 72 -1.77 8.10 -3.52
C CYS A 72 -3.15 7.69 -4.06
N GLY A 73 -3.89 6.83 -3.34
CA GLY A 73 -5.21 6.36 -3.77
C GLY A 73 -5.98 5.65 -2.67
N ASN A 74 -7.04 4.95 -3.09
CA ASN A 74 -7.86 4.11 -2.22
C ASN A 74 -7.94 2.69 -2.82
N PRO A 75 -6.99 1.79 -2.50
CA PRO A 75 -6.95 0.45 -3.06
C PRO A 75 -8.17 -0.40 -2.64
N THR A 76 -8.75 -0.12 -1.48
CA THR A 76 -9.93 -0.87 -1.01
C THR A 76 -11.16 -0.59 -1.87
N ALA A 77 -11.26 0.60 -2.48
CA ALA A 77 -12.34 0.94 -3.39
C ALA A 77 -12.20 0.24 -4.76
N VAL A 78 -10.97 -0.13 -5.15
CA VAL A 78 -10.67 -0.67 -6.48
C VAL A 78 -10.42 -2.18 -6.48
N ALA A 79 -10.12 -2.78 -5.35
CA ALA A 79 -9.84 -4.21 -5.22
C ALA A 79 -11.08 -5.12 -5.26
N ASP A 80 -12.28 -4.52 -5.23
CA ASP A 80 -13.57 -5.23 -5.32
C ASP A 80 -13.70 -6.37 -4.29
N LEU A 81 -13.42 -6.02 -3.00
CA LEU A 81 -13.37 -6.97 -1.90
C LEU A 81 -14.73 -7.59 -1.60
N ARG A 82 -14.76 -8.91 -1.36
CA ARG A 82 -15.95 -9.71 -1.10
C ARG A 82 -15.93 -10.29 0.31
N GLU A 83 -17.10 -10.55 0.85
CA GLU A 83 -17.25 -11.20 2.15
C GLU A 83 -16.54 -12.57 2.18
N GLY A 84 -15.80 -12.83 3.27
CA GLY A 84 -15.07 -14.08 3.48
C GLY A 84 -13.68 -14.13 2.85
N GLU A 85 -13.27 -13.14 2.05
CA GLU A 85 -11.93 -13.14 1.41
C GLU A 85 -10.79 -12.91 2.41
N ARG A 86 -9.63 -13.48 2.07
CA ARG A 86 -8.35 -13.26 2.74
C ARG A 86 -7.57 -12.21 1.96
N VAL A 87 -7.31 -11.08 2.59
CA VAL A 87 -6.66 -9.91 1.99
C VAL A 87 -5.28 -9.73 2.59
N LEU A 88 -4.29 -9.38 1.76
CA LEU A 88 -2.97 -8.93 2.20
C LEU A 88 -2.74 -7.49 1.71
N ASP A 89 -2.43 -6.61 2.63
CA ASP A 89 -1.98 -5.23 2.35
C ASP A 89 -0.46 -5.14 2.43
N LEU A 90 0.19 -4.81 1.33
CA LEU A 90 1.63 -4.64 1.22
C LEU A 90 2.03 -3.20 1.59
N GLY A 91 2.74 -3.04 2.72
CA GLY A 91 3.11 -1.74 3.27
C GLY A 91 1.93 -1.06 3.96
N SER A 92 1.34 -1.75 4.93
CA SER A 92 0.08 -1.37 5.58
C SER A 92 0.15 -0.10 6.43
N GLY A 93 1.34 0.41 6.74
CA GLY A 93 1.53 1.61 7.56
C GLY A 93 0.73 1.57 8.86
N GLY A 94 0.00 2.66 9.16
CA GLY A 94 -0.89 2.76 10.33
C GLY A 94 -2.18 1.94 10.26
N GLY A 95 -2.39 1.17 9.17
CA GLY A 95 -3.47 0.18 9.04
C GLY A 95 -4.78 0.69 8.48
N ILE A 96 -4.82 1.85 7.79
CA ILE A 96 -6.06 2.41 7.25
C ILE A 96 -6.74 1.44 6.26
N ASP A 97 -5.99 0.95 5.26
CA ASP A 97 -6.52 0.04 4.22
C ASP A 97 -6.84 -1.35 4.78
N VAL A 98 -6.06 -1.81 5.78
CA VAL A 98 -6.33 -3.06 6.52
C VAL A 98 -7.67 -2.99 7.25
N LEU A 99 -7.94 -1.90 7.97
CA LEU A 99 -9.18 -1.75 8.74
C LEU A 99 -10.40 -1.58 7.84
N LEU A 100 -10.28 -0.84 6.73
CA LEU A 100 -11.34 -0.75 5.72
C LEU A 100 -11.61 -2.11 5.06
N SER A 101 -10.56 -2.85 4.70
CA SER A 101 -10.66 -4.20 4.15
C SER A 101 -11.34 -5.16 5.12
N ALA A 102 -10.96 -5.11 6.41
CA ALA A 102 -11.55 -5.97 7.45
C ALA A 102 -13.06 -5.80 7.59
N ARG A 103 -13.55 -4.57 7.44
CA ARG A 103 -14.99 -4.28 7.43
C ARG A 103 -15.69 -4.83 6.19
N ARG A 104 -15.04 -4.74 5.01
CA ARG A 104 -15.61 -5.20 3.74
C ARG A 104 -15.66 -6.71 3.63
N VAL A 105 -14.62 -7.41 4.10
CA VAL A 105 -14.60 -8.90 4.05
C VAL A 105 -15.41 -9.53 5.18
N GLY A 106 -15.84 -8.76 6.17
CA GLY A 106 -16.68 -9.22 7.26
C GLY A 106 -16.00 -10.22 8.21
N PRO A 107 -16.75 -10.76 9.19
CA PRO A 107 -16.18 -11.59 10.26
C PRO A 107 -15.66 -12.95 9.80
N THR A 108 -16.06 -13.42 8.62
CA THR A 108 -15.61 -14.69 8.02
C THR A 108 -14.35 -14.52 7.17
N GLY A 109 -14.02 -13.29 6.79
CA GLY A 109 -12.77 -12.95 6.10
C GLY A 109 -11.60 -12.72 7.04
N LYS A 110 -10.40 -12.58 6.48
CA LYS A 110 -9.17 -12.31 7.23
C LYS A 110 -8.34 -11.27 6.48
N VAL A 111 -7.77 -10.31 7.20
CA VAL A 111 -6.89 -9.31 6.60
C VAL A 111 -5.54 -9.33 7.29
N TYR A 112 -4.50 -9.36 6.46
CA TYR A 112 -3.11 -9.26 6.89
C TYR A 112 -2.56 -7.90 6.44
N GLY A 113 -1.92 -7.17 7.37
CA GLY A 113 -1.15 -5.98 7.07
C GLY A 113 0.33 -6.26 7.21
N LEU A 114 1.12 -6.09 6.16
CA LEU A 114 2.57 -6.28 6.16
C LEU A 114 3.27 -4.92 6.18
N ASP A 115 4.17 -4.72 7.14
CA ASP A 115 5.05 -3.54 7.16
C ASP A 115 6.45 -3.90 7.70
N MET A 116 7.47 -3.18 7.24
CA MET A 116 8.84 -3.37 7.71
C MET A 116 9.18 -2.50 8.93
N THR A 117 8.33 -1.51 9.23
CA THR A 117 8.58 -0.46 10.22
C THR A 117 7.91 -0.82 11.54
N GLU A 118 8.67 -1.00 12.62
CA GLU A 118 8.14 -1.39 13.94
C GLU A 118 7.18 -0.33 14.50
N GLU A 119 7.50 0.95 14.31
CA GLU A 119 6.71 2.07 14.76
C GLU A 119 5.35 2.13 14.05
N MET A 120 5.31 1.82 12.74
CA MET A 120 4.05 1.71 12.00
C MET A 120 3.23 0.51 12.48
N LEU A 121 3.84 -0.64 12.69
CA LEU A 121 3.16 -1.82 13.22
C LEU A 121 2.59 -1.58 14.63
N ALA A 122 3.32 -0.88 15.49
CA ALA A 122 2.83 -0.52 16.83
C ALA A 122 1.59 0.39 16.73
N LEU A 123 1.62 1.39 15.85
CA LEU A 123 0.48 2.27 15.58
C LEU A 123 -0.71 1.48 15.00
N ALA A 124 -0.46 0.61 14.04
CA ALA A 124 -1.48 -0.23 13.41
C ALA A 124 -2.15 -1.19 14.41
N LEU A 125 -1.38 -1.79 15.32
CA LEU A 125 -1.91 -2.63 16.41
C LEU A 125 -2.82 -1.84 17.36
N ALA A 126 -2.41 -0.64 17.76
CA ALA A 126 -3.25 0.25 18.59
C ALA A 126 -4.54 0.64 17.85
N ASN A 127 -4.46 0.94 16.55
CA ASN A 127 -5.62 1.26 15.73
C ASN A 127 -6.57 0.07 15.57
N ARG A 128 -6.04 -1.15 15.39
CA ARG A 128 -6.84 -2.39 15.37
C ARG A 128 -7.63 -2.57 16.68
N GLU A 129 -6.99 -2.35 17.83
CA GLU A 129 -7.65 -2.46 19.14
C GLU A 129 -8.75 -1.42 19.30
N ARG A 130 -8.49 -0.15 18.94
CA ARG A 130 -9.49 0.92 18.97
C ARG A 130 -10.68 0.66 18.04
N ALA A 131 -10.43 0.08 16.88
CA ALA A 131 -11.45 -0.30 15.92
C ALA A 131 -12.22 -1.58 16.31
N GLY A 132 -11.75 -2.33 17.30
CA GLY A 132 -12.32 -3.63 17.68
C GLY A 132 -12.22 -4.68 16.56
N ALA A 133 -11.25 -4.57 15.66
CA ALA A 133 -11.11 -5.46 14.52
C ALA A 133 -10.49 -6.80 14.92
N THR A 134 -11.29 -7.86 14.95
CA THR A 134 -10.87 -9.20 15.38
C THR A 134 -10.34 -10.08 14.25
N ASN A 135 -10.63 -9.72 13.01
CA ASN A 135 -10.23 -10.44 11.79
C ASN A 135 -8.97 -9.87 11.11
N VAL A 136 -8.17 -9.10 11.85
CA VAL A 136 -6.94 -8.45 11.38
C VAL A 136 -5.71 -9.03 12.08
N GLU A 137 -4.63 -9.17 11.31
CA GLU A 137 -3.30 -9.56 11.80
C GLU A 137 -2.22 -8.73 11.12
N PHE A 138 -1.27 -8.19 11.91
CA PHE A 138 -0.14 -7.46 11.38
C PHE A 138 1.12 -8.30 11.42
N LEU A 139 1.87 -8.26 10.33
CA LEU A 139 3.08 -9.04 10.08
C LEU A 139 4.27 -8.09 9.90
N LYS A 140 5.39 -8.38 10.56
CA LYS A 140 6.66 -7.70 10.31
C LYS A 140 7.39 -8.40 9.16
N GLY A 141 7.72 -7.66 8.11
CA GLY A 141 8.45 -8.18 6.95
C GLY A 141 8.61 -7.15 5.86
N THR A 142 9.23 -7.54 4.77
CA THR A 142 9.36 -6.70 3.56
C THR A 142 8.47 -7.23 2.45
N ILE A 143 8.07 -6.35 1.55
CA ILE A 143 7.18 -6.71 0.44
C ILE A 143 7.85 -7.63 -0.60
N GLU A 144 9.20 -7.70 -0.59
CA GLU A 144 10.00 -8.63 -1.41
C GLU A 144 10.14 -10.04 -0.80
N ALA A 145 9.68 -10.24 0.46
CA ALA A 145 9.76 -11.52 1.17
C ALA A 145 8.59 -11.64 2.15
N VAL A 146 7.42 -11.94 1.65
CA VAL A 146 6.17 -12.00 2.41
C VAL A 146 6.15 -13.23 3.32
N PRO A 147 5.98 -13.09 4.66
CA PRO A 147 6.02 -14.21 5.60
C PRO A 147 4.69 -15.00 5.64
N LEU A 148 4.12 -15.29 4.49
CA LEU A 148 2.91 -16.10 4.32
C LEU A 148 3.18 -17.25 3.36
N PRO A 149 2.49 -18.39 3.52
CA PRO A 149 2.59 -19.50 2.57
C PRO A 149 2.08 -19.14 1.18
N ALA A 150 2.52 -19.86 0.16
CA ALA A 150 2.00 -19.72 -1.20
C ALA A 150 0.50 -20.10 -1.25
N ASN A 151 -0.23 -19.47 -2.15
CA ASN A 151 -1.64 -19.78 -2.46
C ASN A 151 -2.60 -19.66 -1.25
N THR A 152 -2.35 -18.69 -0.36
CA THR A 152 -3.16 -18.49 0.85
C THR A 152 -3.99 -17.22 0.86
N ILE A 153 -3.77 -16.31 -0.09
CA ILE A 153 -4.40 -14.98 -0.16
C ILE A 153 -5.32 -14.91 -1.38
N ASP A 154 -6.49 -14.33 -1.21
CA ASP A 154 -7.45 -14.16 -2.30
C ASP A 154 -7.25 -12.82 -3.01
N VAL A 155 -6.88 -11.78 -2.26
CA VAL A 155 -6.64 -10.43 -2.78
C VAL A 155 -5.39 -9.81 -2.16
N VAL A 156 -4.50 -9.27 -3.00
CA VAL A 156 -3.39 -8.41 -2.57
C VAL A 156 -3.75 -6.96 -2.89
N ILE A 157 -3.64 -6.09 -1.90
CA ILE A 157 -3.74 -4.64 -2.07
C ILE A 157 -2.42 -3.95 -1.72
N SER A 158 -2.22 -2.75 -2.21
CA SER A 158 -1.10 -1.88 -1.83
C SER A 158 -1.44 -0.43 -2.19
N ASN A 159 -0.90 0.52 -1.43
CA ASN A 159 -1.13 1.94 -1.65
C ASN A 159 0.19 2.71 -1.64
N CYS A 160 0.74 2.97 -2.83
CA CYS A 160 1.96 3.77 -3.03
C CYS A 160 3.22 3.18 -2.36
N VAL A 161 3.38 1.85 -2.34
CA VAL A 161 4.49 1.19 -1.66
C VAL A 161 5.41 0.43 -2.62
N ILE A 162 4.88 -0.11 -3.72
CA ILE A 162 5.69 -0.91 -4.67
C ILE A 162 6.82 -0.08 -5.25
N ASN A 163 6.58 1.20 -5.53
CA ASN A 163 7.60 2.13 -6.03
C ASN A 163 8.76 2.37 -5.07
N LEU A 164 8.58 2.17 -3.77
CA LEU A 164 9.63 2.28 -2.75
C LEU A 164 10.61 1.10 -2.77
N SER A 165 10.20 -0.04 -3.32
CA SER A 165 11.08 -1.20 -3.44
C SER A 165 12.19 -0.97 -4.46
N THR A 166 13.38 -1.47 -4.14
CA THR A 166 14.54 -1.54 -5.04
C THR A 166 14.54 -2.79 -5.92
N ASP A 167 13.64 -3.75 -5.64
CA ASP A 167 13.47 -5.00 -6.39
C ASP A 167 11.99 -5.28 -6.63
N LYS A 168 11.41 -4.55 -7.58
CA LYS A 168 9.99 -4.68 -7.92
C LYS A 168 9.64 -6.03 -8.54
N ALA A 169 10.60 -6.68 -9.20
CA ALA A 169 10.41 -8.03 -9.72
C ALA A 169 10.17 -9.04 -8.58
N ALA A 170 10.93 -8.94 -7.49
CA ALA A 170 10.70 -9.75 -6.30
C ALA A 170 9.33 -9.46 -5.65
N VAL A 171 8.90 -8.18 -5.62
CA VAL A 171 7.56 -7.81 -5.11
C VAL A 171 6.45 -8.46 -5.92
N PHE A 172 6.50 -8.38 -7.24
CA PHE A 172 5.50 -9.01 -8.11
C PHE A 172 5.50 -10.53 -7.99
N ALA A 173 6.68 -11.15 -7.89
CA ALA A 173 6.82 -12.59 -7.68
C ALA A 173 6.23 -13.04 -6.33
N GLU A 174 6.45 -12.29 -5.26
CA GLU A 174 5.91 -12.59 -3.94
C GLU A 174 4.37 -12.39 -3.89
N ALA A 175 3.86 -11.30 -4.48
CA ALA A 175 2.43 -11.10 -4.63
C ALA A 175 1.78 -12.26 -5.40
N PHE A 176 2.39 -12.69 -6.51
CA PHE A 176 1.93 -13.85 -7.28
C PHE A 176 2.01 -15.15 -6.46
N ARG A 177 3.10 -15.37 -5.72
CA ARG A 177 3.31 -16.57 -4.92
C ARG A 177 2.23 -16.75 -3.84
N VAL A 178 1.93 -15.67 -3.09
CA VAL A 178 0.98 -15.74 -1.97
C VAL A 178 -0.48 -15.81 -2.41
N LEU A 179 -0.82 -15.27 -3.58
CA LEU A 179 -2.17 -15.35 -4.14
C LEU A 179 -2.55 -16.79 -4.46
N ALA A 180 -3.77 -17.16 -4.10
CA ALA A 180 -4.41 -18.38 -4.57
C ALA A 180 -4.67 -18.34 -6.08
N PRO A 181 -4.76 -19.47 -6.79
CA PRO A 181 -5.23 -19.49 -8.17
C PRO A 181 -6.59 -18.80 -8.30
N GLY A 182 -6.75 -17.91 -9.26
CA GLY A 182 -7.93 -17.05 -9.42
C GLY A 182 -7.93 -15.81 -8.51
N GLY A 183 -6.94 -15.65 -7.63
CA GLY A 183 -6.76 -14.45 -6.82
C GLY A 183 -6.30 -13.24 -7.64
N ARG A 184 -6.44 -12.04 -7.07
CA ARG A 184 -6.21 -10.78 -7.79
C ARG A 184 -5.40 -9.76 -7.00
N ILE A 185 -4.83 -8.82 -7.70
CA ILE A 185 -4.29 -7.59 -7.10
C ILE A 185 -5.22 -6.40 -7.38
N GLY A 186 -5.26 -5.46 -6.43
CA GLY A 186 -5.89 -4.16 -6.58
C GLY A 186 -5.02 -3.10 -5.89
N VAL A 187 -4.15 -2.46 -6.66
CA VAL A 187 -3.11 -1.56 -6.17
C VAL A 187 -3.39 -0.14 -6.65
N THR A 188 -3.06 0.85 -5.82
CA THR A 188 -2.91 2.23 -6.26
C THR A 188 -1.46 2.63 -6.12
N ASP A 189 -0.87 3.16 -7.20
CA ASP A 189 0.54 3.54 -7.22
C ASP A 189 0.78 4.70 -8.20
N VAL A 190 1.93 5.36 -8.08
CA VAL A 190 2.36 6.37 -9.06
C VAL A 190 2.93 5.67 -10.29
N VAL A 191 2.47 6.06 -11.47
CA VAL A 191 2.91 5.52 -12.76
C VAL A 191 3.32 6.68 -13.67
N ALA A 192 4.44 6.53 -14.36
CA ALA A 192 5.00 7.51 -15.28
C ALA A 192 4.63 7.21 -16.73
N ASP A 193 4.59 8.24 -17.58
CA ASP A 193 4.50 8.08 -19.03
C ASP A 193 5.67 7.24 -19.57
N ASP A 194 5.43 6.44 -20.60
CA ASP A 194 6.37 5.42 -21.09
C ASP A 194 7.70 5.98 -21.65
N ASP A 195 7.72 7.23 -22.07
CA ASP A 195 8.91 7.89 -22.60
C ASP A 195 9.75 8.63 -21.56
N LEU A 196 9.35 8.61 -20.27
CA LEU A 196 10.15 9.19 -19.17
C LEU A 196 11.26 8.22 -18.72
N SER A 197 12.51 8.64 -18.93
CA SER A 197 13.66 7.91 -18.39
C SER A 197 13.71 7.95 -16.86
N PRO A 198 14.41 6.99 -16.19
CA PRO A 198 14.57 7.00 -14.73
C PRO A 198 15.13 8.32 -14.18
N GLY A 199 16.08 8.96 -14.89
CA GLY A 199 16.64 10.25 -14.51
C GLY A 199 15.58 11.35 -14.52
N GLN A 200 14.76 11.40 -15.55
CA GLN A 200 13.67 12.39 -15.65
C GLN A 200 12.59 12.18 -14.57
N ARG A 201 12.31 10.94 -14.19
CA ARG A 201 11.40 10.64 -13.06
C ARG A 201 11.98 11.15 -11.73
N ALA A 202 13.26 10.94 -11.50
CA ALA A 202 13.97 11.41 -10.30
C ALA A 202 14.05 12.95 -10.18
N GLU A 203 14.00 13.68 -11.29
CA GLU A 203 13.95 15.15 -11.31
C GLU A 203 12.58 15.72 -10.86
N ARG A 204 11.50 14.91 -10.90
CA ARG A 204 10.13 15.32 -10.60
C ARG A 204 9.72 15.14 -9.15
N GLY A 205 10.48 14.38 -8.39
CA GLY A 205 10.23 14.15 -6.96
C GLY A 205 11.18 13.13 -6.36
N ASP A 206 11.14 13.01 -5.06
CA ASP A 206 12.03 12.11 -4.34
C ASP A 206 11.56 10.64 -4.40
N HIS A 207 12.44 9.72 -4.02
CA HIS A 207 12.13 8.29 -3.99
C HIS A 207 11.17 7.94 -2.85
N VAL A 208 11.25 8.66 -1.73
CA VAL A 208 10.41 8.40 -0.55
C VAL A 208 8.98 8.91 -0.77
N GLY A 209 8.79 9.88 -1.67
CA GLY A 209 7.49 10.31 -2.19
C GLY A 209 6.94 9.44 -3.31
N CYS A 210 7.49 8.24 -3.56
CA CYS A 210 7.07 7.29 -4.60
C CYS A 210 7.27 7.76 -6.05
N ILE A 211 7.83 8.96 -6.30
CA ILE A 211 7.95 9.54 -7.64
C ILE A 211 9.22 9.04 -8.36
N ALA A 212 10.39 9.20 -7.75
CA ALA A 212 11.65 8.77 -8.39
C ALA A 212 11.72 7.27 -8.69
N GLY A 213 11.04 6.45 -7.89
CA GLY A 213 10.98 5.00 -8.07
C GLY A 213 9.82 4.50 -8.92
N ALA A 214 8.96 5.41 -9.43
CA ALA A 214 7.79 5.02 -10.20
C ALA A 214 8.16 4.25 -11.48
N LEU A 215 7.40 3.21 -11.78
CA LEU A 215 7.45 2.49 -13.04
C LEU A 215 6.66 3.26 -14.12
N THR A 216 7.02 3.07 -15.39
CA THR A 216 6.14 3.49 -16.48
C THR A 216 4.97 2.51 -16.64
N PHE A 217 3.96 2.87 -17.44
CA PHE A 217 2.85 1.97 -17.77
C PHE A 217 3.34 0.67 -18.39
N ALA A 218 4.33 0.73 -19.29
CA ALA A 218 4.93 -0.43 -19.93
C ALA A 218 5.71 -1.28 -18.93
N GLU A 219 6.63 -0.67 -18.14
CA GLU A 219 7.43 -1.37 -17.13
C GLU A 219 6.55 -2.10 -16.11
N TYR A 220 5.45 -1.47 -15.68
CA TYR A 220 4.52 -2.06 -14.71
C TYR A 220 3.80 -3.28 -15.32
N ARG A 221 3.30 -3.16 -16.56
CA ARG A 221 2.65 -4.25 -17.29
C ARG A 221 3.60 -5.41 -17.55
N GLU A 222 4.82 -5.13 -18.01
CA GLU A 222 5.85 -6.13 -18.25
C GLU A 222 6.24 -6.87 -16.97
N GLY A 223 6.44 -6.15 -15.87
CA GLY A 223 6.78 -6.75 -14.56
C GLY A 223 5.70 -7.71 -14.06
N LEU A 224 4.43 -7.30 -14.11
CA LEU A 224 3.30 -8.15 -13.73
C LEU A 224 3.17 -9.37 -14.66
N SER A 225 3.28 -9.18 -15.96
CA SER A 225 3.22 -10.27 -16.95
C SER A 225 4.36 -11.27 -16.73
N ALA A 226 5.58 -10.80 -16.47
CA ALA A 226 6.74 -11.64 -16.19
C ALA A 226 6.57 -12.47 -14.90
N ALA A 227 5.85 -11.96 -13.91
CA ALA A 227 5.50 -12.70 -12.70
C ALA A 227 4.38 -13.74 -12.91
N GLY A 228 3.69 -13.71 -14.06
CA GLY A 228 2.64 -14.67 -14.43
C GLY A 228 1.20 -14.15 -14.32
N PHE A 229 1.01 -12.87 -14.03
CA PHE A 229 -0.32 -12.26 -14.00
C PHE A 229 -0.93 -12.11 -15.39
N THR A 230 -2.24 -12.19 -15.46
CA THR A 230 -3.07 -11.92 -16.65
C THR A 230 -4.09 -10.83 -16.36
N ASP A 231 -4.86 -10.42 -17.37
CA ASP A 231 -5.92 -9.42 -17.25
C ASP A 231 -5.41 -8.12 -16.59
N ILE A 232 -4.24 -7.67 -17.07
CA ILE A 232 -3.53 -6.52 -16.49
C ILE A 232 -4.17 -5.22 -17.00
N GLU A 233 -4.77 -4.47 -16.09
CA GLU A 233 -5.34 -3.15 -16.33
C GLU A 233 -4.57 -2.11 -15.51
N ILE A 234 -4.17 -1.00 -16.15
CA ILE A 234 -3.52 0.14 -15.48
C ILE A 234 -4.26 1.39 -15.94
N MET A 235 -4.98 2.03 -15.04
CA MET A 235 -5.83 3.19 -15.32
C MET A 235 -5.36 4.41 -14.52
N PRO A 236 -4.92 5.50 -15.18
CA PRO A 236 -4.58 6.73 -14.48
C PRO A 236 -5.83 7.37 -13.87
N THR A 237 -5.69 7.97 -12.68
CA THR A 237 -6.78 8.62 -11.96
C THR A 237 -6.60 10.14 -11.88
N HIS A 238 -5.48 10.63 -11.39
CA HIS A 238 -5.14 12.05 -11.32
C HIS A 238 -3.64 12.26 -11.49
N SER A 239 -3.23 13.47 -11.87
CA SER A 239 -1.83 13.83 -11.98
C SER A 239 -1.23 14.10 -10.59
N VAL A 240 -0.04 13.58 -10.33
CA VAL A 240 0.73 13.84 -9.10
C VAL A 240 1.99 14.68 -9.37
N ALA A 241 2.50 14.65 -10.60
CA ALA A 241 3.56 15.51 -11.10
C ALA A 241 3.44 15.60 -12.64
N ASP A 242 4.31 16.40 -13.26
CA ASP A 242 4.35 16.49 -14.73
C ASP A 242 4.59 15.11 -15.34
N ARG A 243 3.58 14.63 -16.12
CA ARG A 243 3.60 13.32 -16.80
C ARG A 243 3.74 12.12 -15.86
N MET A 244 3.30 12.28 -14.61
CA MET A 244 3.23 11.23 -13.61
C MET A 244 1.84 11.23 -12.96
N HIS A 245 1.26 10.06 -12.83
CA HIS A 245 -0.13 9.87 -12.49
C HIS A 245 -0.28 8.90 -11.32
N SER A 246 -1.19 9.18 -10.40
CA SER A 246 -1.74 8.10 -9.60
C SER A 246 -2.53 7.18 -10.53
N ALA A 247 -2.38 5.89 -10.37
CA ALA A 247 -3.06 4.90 -11.20
C ALA A 247 -3.60 3.74 -10.36
N VAL A 248 -4.72 3.21 -10.82
CA VAL A 248 -5.26 1.94 -10.36
C VAL A 248 -4.65 0.83 -11.21
N VAL A 249 -4.07 -0.17 -10.55
CA VAL A 249 -3.49 -1.36 -11.18
C VAL A 249 -4.27 -2.58 -10.74
N ARG A 250 -4.77 -3.34 -11.68
CA ARG A 250 -5.47 -4.62 -11.46
C ARG A 250 -4.80 -5.71 -12.28
N ALA A 251 -4.71 -6.91 -11.71
CA ALA A 251 -4.27 -8.09 -12.45
C ALA A 251 -4.78 -9.35 -11.72
N VAL A 252 -4.83 -10.46 -12.43
CA VAL A 252 -5.36 -11.73 -11.93
C VAL A 252 -4.28 -12.81 -12.01
N LYS A 253 -4.15 -13.63 -10.96
CA LYS A 253 -3.41 -14.88 -11.04
C LYS A 253 -4.30 -15.92 -11.71
N PRO A 254 -3.92 -16.55 -12.83
CA PRO A 254 -4.74 -17.56 -13.50
C PRO A 254 -5.23 -18.66 -12.56
N ALA A 255 -6.49 -19.09 -12.71
CA ALA A 255 -7.08 -20.16 -11.90
C ALA A 255 -6.44 -21.53 -12.17
N ASP A 256 -6.12 -21.78 -13.43
CA ASP A 256 -5.34 -22.95 -13.84
C ASP A 256 -3.90 -22.56 -14.04
N GLY A 257 -2.95 -23.38 -13.58
CA GLY A 257 -1.53 -23.14 -13.80
C GLY A 257 -1.22 -23.11 -15.31
N GLY A 258 -1.68 -22.05 -15.97
CA GLY A 258 -1.53 -21.83 -17.39
C GLY A 258 -0.04 -21.79 -17.74
N ARG A 259 0.48 -22.92 -18.23
CA ARG A 259 1.67 -22.88 -19.06
C ARG A 259 1.27 -22.00 -20.26
N ALA A 260 1.90 -20.84 -20.36
CA ALA A 260 1.89 -20.09 -21.60
C ALA A 260 2.22 -21.12 -22.72
N SER A 261 1.28 -21.33 -23.63
CA SER A 261 1.56 -22.08 -24.86
C SER A 261 2.61 -21.28 -25.62
N LEU A 262 3.81 -21.84 -25.70
CA LEU A 262 4.89 -21.35 -26.57
C LEU A 262 4.47 -21.43 -28.02
#